data_8643b5aa924f95577a8253fe158986f3
#
_entry.id   8643b5aa924f95577a8253fe158986f3
#
_cell.length_a   1.000
_cell.length_b   1.000
_cell.length_c   1.000
_cell.angle_alpha   90.00
_cell.angle_beta   90.00
_cell.angle_gamma   90.00
#
_symmetry.space_group_name_H-M   'P 1'
#
loop_
_entity.id
_entity.type
_entity.pdbx_description
1 polymer ?
#
loop_
_entity_poly.entity_id
_entity_poly.type
_entity_poly.pdbx_seq_one_letter_code
_entity_poly.pdbx_strand_id
1 'polypeptide(L)'
;LNPQACKDELGRLRVAAASTVGDAGFDRSQALIDAGVDLVVIDTAHGHSEGVARAVERIKRLSNTVQVVAGNVATGEATRALIGAGADAVKVGIGPGSICTTRIVAGVGVPQLTAIMDAAQAAADVPVIADGGIKYSGDFAKAIAAGASCAMVGSAIAG
;
A
#
# COMPACT_ATOMS: atom_id res chain seq x y z
N LEU A 1 12.83 -24.10 -2.99
CA LEU A 1 13.76 -23.74 -4.00
C LEU A 1 14.15 -22.25 -4.00
N ASN A 2 13.35 -21.37 -3.36
CA ASN A 2 13.68 -19.96 -3.14
C ASN A 2 13.65 -19.72 -1.62
N PRO A 3 14.78 -19.92 -0.90
CA PRO A 3 14.81 -19.86 0.56
C PRO A 3 14.53 -18.47 1.13
N GLN A 4 14.73 -17.44 0.31
CA GLN A 4 14.51 -16.02 0.69
C GLN A 4 13.08 -15.53 0.37
N ALA A 5 12.22 -16.36 -0.24
CA ALA A 5 10.85 -15.97 -0.51
C ALA A 5 10.04 -15.83 0.79
N CYS A 6 9.17 -14.80 0.84
CA CYS A 6 8.29 -14.57 1.98
C CYS A 6 7.21 -15.65 2.04
N LYS A 7 7.32 -16.54 3.00
CA LYS A 7 6.46 -17.71 3.16
C LYS A 7 5.81 -17.74 4.54
N ASP A 8 4.70 -18.42 4.62
CA ASP A 8 4.05 -18.78 5.88
C ASP A 8 4.72 -20.01 6.53
N GLU A 9 4.21 -20.44 7.68
CA GLU A 9 4.71 -21.59 8.44
C GLU A 9 4.53 -22.93 7.69
N LEU A 10 3.62 -22.97 6.72
CA LEU A 10 3.38 -24.13 5.85
C LEU A 10 4.22 -24.11 4.58
N GLY A 11 5.10 -23.12 4.42
CA GLY A 11 5.95 -22.96 3.24
C GLY A 11 5.25 -22.37 2.02
N ARG A 12 4.02 -21.85 2.15
CA ARG A 12 3.27 -21.18 1.08
C ARG A 12 3.69 -19.72 0.99
N LEU A 13 3.72 -19.17 -0.23
CA LEU A 13 3.97 -17.74 -0.44
C LEU A 13 2.88 -16.92 0.26
N ARG A 14 3.29 -15.89 0.98
CA ARG A 14 2.35 -14.89 1.50
C ARG A 14 1.79 -14.07 0.35
N VAL A 15 0.48 -13.80 0.41
CA VAL A 15 -0.26 -13.10 -0.64
C VAL A 15 -1.02 -11.90 -0.09
N ALA A 16 -1.06 -10.85 -0.90
CA ALA A 16 -1.89 -9.68 -0.67
C ALA A 16 -2.94 -9.58 -1.77
N ALA A 17 -4.13 -9.11 -1.43
CA ALA A 17 -5.18 -8.89 -2.42
C ALA A 17 -5.81 -7.51 -2.25
N ALA A 18 -6.04 -6.85 -3.39
CA ALA A 18 -6.64 -5.52 -3.41
C ALA A 18 -8.15 -5.56 -3.18
N SER A 19 -8.62 -4.60 -2.42
CA SER A 19 -10.02 -4.29 -2.22
C SER A 19 -10.22 -2.77 -2.34
N THR A 20 -11.45 -2.32 -2.17
CA THR A 20 -11.82 -0.92 -2.31
C THR A 20 -12.68 -0.46 -1.13
N VAL A 21 -13.23 0.75 -1.23
CA VAL A 21 -14.10 1.34 -0.21
C VAL A 21 -15.57 0.94 -0.39
N GLY A 22 -16.40 1.28 0.58
CA GLY A 22 -17.85 1.03 0.56
C GLY A 22 -18.22 -0.41 0.87
N ASP A 23 -19.51 -0.76 0.67
CA ASP A 23 -20.04 -2.07 1.03
C ASP A 23 -19.50 -3.17 0.11
N ALA A 24 -19.43 -2.93 -1.18
CA ALA A 24 -18.84 -3.88 -2.13
C ALA A 24 -17.35 -4.18 -1.82
N GLY A 25 -16.60 -3.16 -1.39
CA GLY A 25 -15.22 -3.35 -0.91
C GLY A 25 -15.15 -4.15 0.38
N PHE A 26 -16.09 -3.94 1.29
CA PHE A 26 -16.19 -4.70 2.52
C PHE A 26 -16.51 -6.17 2.26
N ASP A 27 -17.52 -6.46 1.44
CA ASP A 27 -17.92 -7.83 1.08
C ASP A 27 -16.77 -8.57 0.39
N ARG A 28 -16.05 -7.89 -0.50
CA ARG A 28 -14.83 -8.44 -1.12
C ARG A 28 -13.75 -8.73 -0.10
N SER A 29 -13.51 -7.82 0.84
CA SER A 29 -12.50 -8.01 1.89
C SER A 29 -12.85 -9.19 2.79
N GLN A 30 -14.13 -9.36 3.15
CA GLN A 30 -14.62 -10.53 3.87
C GLN A 30 -14.31 -11.82 3.12
N ALA A 31 -14.67 -11.89 1.85
CA ALA A 31 -14.43 -13.07 1.03
C ALA A 31 -12.92 -13.39 0.89
N LEU A 32 -12.06 -12.37 0.81
CA LEU A 32 -10.61 -12.54 0.78
C LEU A 32 -10.06 -13.09 2.09
N ILE A 33 -10.57 -12.60 3.22
CA ILE A 33 -10.20 -13.08 4.56
C ILE A 33 -10.63 -14.54 4.73
N ASP A 34 -11.86 -14.87 4.35
CA ASP A 34 -12.39 -16.23 4.40
C ASP A 34 -11.59 -17.20 3.51
N ALA A 35 -11.04 -16.70 2.40
CA ALA A 35 -10.14 -17.44 1.52
C ALA A 35 -8.71 -17.59 2.06
N GLY A 36 -8.37 -16.94 3.18
CA GLY A 36 -7.06 -17.05 3.84
C GLY A 36 -5.99 -16.15 3.28
N VAL A 37 -6.33 -14.94 2.79
CA VAL A 37 -5.35 -13.93 2.39
C VAL A 37 -4.52 -13.47 3.59
N ASP A 38 -3.24 -13.21 3.39
CA ASP A 38 -2.36 -12.69 4.46
C ASP A 38 -2.55 -11.18 4.69
N LEU A 39 -2.74 -10.42 3.59
CA LEU A 39 -2.91 -8.97 3.65
C LEU A 39 -4.08 -8.53 2.74
N VAL A 40 -4.89 -7.60 3.24
CA VAL A 40 -5.87 -6.86 2.42
C VAL A 40 -5.30 -5.47 2.13
N VAL A 41 -5.30 -5.08 0.86
CA VAL A 41 -4.84 -3.76 0.42
C VAL A 41 -6.03 -2.93 0.00
N ILE A 42 -6.35 -1.88 0.76
CA ILE A 42 -7.32 -0.86 0.35
C ILE A 42 -6.62 0.08 -0.61
N ASP A 43 -6.86 -0.16 -1.89
CA ASP A 43 -6.16 0.50 -3.00
C ASP A 43 -7.06 1.53 -3.66
N THR A 44 -6.66 2.79 -3.58
CA THR A 44 -7.39 3.93 -4.14
C THR A 44 -6.43 4.95 -4.75
N ALA A 45 -6.93 5.71 -5.71
CA ALA A 45 -6.19 6.82 -6.31
C ALA A 45 -5.95 7.98 -5.33
N HIS A 46 -6.77 8.08 -4.27
CA HIS A 46 -6.71 9.11 -3.24
C HIS A 46 -7.02 8.51 -1.87
N GLY A 47 -5.96 8.05 -1.18
CA GLY A 47 -6.06 7.37 0.11
C GLY A 47 -6.43 8.28 1.28
N HIS A 48 -6.16 9.59 1.18
CA HIS A 48 -6.53 10.57 2.20
C HIS A 48 -8.01 10.94 2.08
N SER A 49 -8.88 9.98 2.34
CA SER A 49 -10.33 10.16 2.32
C SER A 49 -11.01 9.41 3.46
N GLU A 50 -12.14 9.94 3.90
CA GLU A 50 -12.96 9.32 4.95
C GLU A 50 -13.41 7.90 4.57
N GLY A 51 -13.70 7.67 3.30
CA GLY A 51 -14.08 6.36 2.79
C GLY A 51 -12.99 5.30 2.99
N VAL A 52 -11.72 5.67 2.79
CA VAL A 52 -10.58 4.76 3.02
C VAL A 52 -10.38 4.50 4.51
N ALA A 53 -10.41 5.54 5.35
CA ALA A 53 -10.30 5.39 6.80
C ALA A 53 -11.40 4.46 7.35
N ARG A 54 -12.66 4.68 6.97
CA ARG A 54 -13.78 3.81 7.35
C ARG A 54 -13.62 2.36 6.86
N ALA A 55 -13.09 2.15 5.66
CA ALA A 55 -12.84 0.81 5.14
C ALA A 55 -11.80 0.07 5.99
N VAL A 56 -10.69 0.73 6.34
CA VAL A 56 -9.67 0.20 7.24
C VAL A 56 -10.28 -0.18 8.59
N GLU A 57 -11.00 0.74 9.24
CA GLU A 57 -11.64 0.48 10.53
C GLU A 57 -12.61 -0.71 10.49
N ARG A 58 -13.44 -0.80 9.44
CA ARG A 58 -14.41 -1.89 9.29
C ARG A 58 -13.71 -3.25 9.17
N ILE A 59 -12.63 -3.33 8.38
CA ILE A 59 -11.87 -4.57 8.19
C ILE A 59 -11.14 -4.96 9.48
N LYS A 60 -10.55 -4.01 10.18
CA LYS A 60 -9.87 -4.27 11.46
C LYS A 60 -10.85 -4.75 12.55
N ARG A 61 -12.12 -4.35 12.51
CA ARG A 61 -13.17 -4.88 13.39
C ARG A 61 -13.61 -6.30 12.99
N LEU A 62 -13.54 -6.62 11.70
CA LEU A 62 -13.89 -7.94 11.18
C LEU A 62 -12.84 -8.99 11.55
N SER A 63 -11.57 -8.63 11.45
CA SER A 63 -10.45 -9.52 11.75
C SER A 63 -9.32 -8.75 12.42
N ASN A 64 -8.84 -9.27 13.54
CA ASN A 64 -7.67 -8.76 14.25
C ASN A 64 -6.36 -9.44 13.82
N THR A 65 -6.43 -10.44 12.95
CA THR A 65 -5.27 -11.21 12.48
C THR A 65 -4.81 -10.81 11.08
N VAL A 66 -5.73 -10.37 10.20
CA VAL A 66 -5.38 -9.91 8.86
C VAL A 66 -4.68 -8.56 8.93
N GLN A 67 -3.61 -8.42 8.16
CA GLN A 67 -2.92 -7.13 8.02
C GLN A 67 -3.63 -6.28 6.97
N VAL A 68 -3.79 -4.98 7.25
CA VAL A 68 -4.44 -4.02 6.35
C VAL A 68 -3.45 -2.98 5.88
N VAL A 69 -3.22 -2.96 4.58
CA VAL A 69 -2.45 -1.91 3.90
C VAL A 69 -3.44 -0.92 3.32
N ALA A 70 -3.20 0.37 3.48
CA ALA A 70 -4.07 1.41 2.92
C ALA A 70 -3.27 2.41 2.07
N GLY A 71 -3.87 2.89 1.01
CA GLY A 71 -3.27 3.88 0.10
C GLY A 71 -4.16 4.20 -1.11
N ASN A 72 -3.62 4.98 -2.09
CA ASN A 72 -2.29 5.55 -2.02
C ASN A 72 -2.32 6.97 -1.43
N VAL A 73 -1.25 7.31 -0.76
CA VAL A 73 -1.03 8.64 -0.20
C VAL A 73 0.29 9.23 -0.68
N ALA A 74 0.51 10.52 -0.46
CA ALA A 74 1.72 11.22 -0.86
C ALA A 74 2.21 12.24 0.19
N THR A 75 1.57 12.29 1.36
CA THR A 75 1.89 13.26 2.42
C THR A 75 1.94 12.60 3.79
N GLY A 76 2.71 13.18 4.71
CA GLY A 76 2.77 12.72 6.09
C GLY A 76 1.44 12.87 6.84
N GLU A 77 0.65 13.90 6.53
CA GLU A 77 -0.68 14.08 7.11
C GLU A 77 -1.61 12.91 6.74
N ALA A 78 -1.68 12.57 5.46
CA ALA A 78 -2.45 11.43 4.97
C ALA A 78 -1.97 10.10 5.59
N THR A 79 -0.66 9.95 5.73
CA THR A 79 -0.05 8.78 6.37
C THR A 79 -0.52 8.63 7.81
N ARG A 80 -0.45 9.70 8.62
CA ARG A 80 -0.94 9.70 10.00
C ARG A 80 -2.44 9.38 10.08
N ALA A 81 -3.24 9.91 9.16
CA ALA A 81 -4.68 9.67 9.14
C ALA A 81 -5.01 8.18 8.93
N LEU A 82 -4.31 7.50 8.00
CA LEU A 82 -4.53 6.07 7.74
C LEU A 82 -4.03 5.19 8.89
N ILE A 83 -2.91 5.52 9.50
CA ILE A 83 -2.39 4.84 10.69
C ILE A 83 -3.37 5.02 11.86
N GLY A 84 -3.89 6.22 12.06
CA GLY A 84 -4.92 6.49 13.07
C GLY A 84 -6.21 5.70 12.88
N ALA A 85 -6.56 5.35 11.64
CA ALA A 85 -7.67 4.47 11.31
C ALA A 85 -7.37 2.98 11.54
N GLY A 86 -6.12 2.62 11.84
CA GLY A 86 -5.69 1.25 12.14
C GLY A 86 -4.98 0.52 11.00
N ALA A 87 -4.50 1.22 9.98
CA ALA A 87 -3.70 0.59 8.92
C ALA A 87 -2.38 0.04 9.50
N ASP A 88 -2.04 -1.19 9.14
CA ASP A 88 -0.80 -1.86 9.55
C ASP A 88 0.39 -1.47 8.65
N ALA A 89 0.13 -0.98 7.46
CA ALA A 89 1.11 -0.37 6.57
C ALA A 89 0.45 0.65 5.64
N VAL A 90 1.24 1.59 5.13
CA VAL A 90 0.75 2.64 4.23
C VAL A 90 1.45 2.56 2.88
N LYS A 91 0.67 2.60 1.80
CA LYS A 91 1.17 2.55 0.43
C LYS A 91 1.24 3.96 -0.16
N VAL A 92 2.43 4.34 -0.64
CA VAL A 92 2.79 5.70 -1.04
C VAL A 92 3.06 5.77 -2.54
N GLY A 93 2.38 6.69 -3.21
CA GLY A 93 2.58 6.98 -4.63
C GLY A 93 1.32 7.51 -5.30
N ILE A 94 1.33 8.79 -5.67
CA ILE A 94 0.28 9.45 -6.44
C ILE A 94 0.87 9.85 -7.80
N GLY A 95 0.50 9.09 -8.83
CA GLY A 95 0.90 9.35 -10.21
C GLY A 95 2.26 8.81 -10.69
N PRO A 96 3.10 8.08 -9.93
CA PRO A 96 4.40 7.64 -10.40
C PRO A 96 4.37 6.38 -11.27
N GLY A 97 3.25 5.65 -11.31
CA GLY A 97 3.12 4.41 -12.06
C GLY A 97 3.34 4.62 -13.56
N SER A 98 3.96 3.65 -14.24
CA SER A 98 4.29 3.76 -15.68
C SER A 98 3.07 3.85 -16.59
N ILE A 99 1.93 3.28 -16.16
CA ILE A 99 0.64 3.36 -16.87
C ILE A 99 -0.30 4.41 -16.28
N CYS A 100 0.13 5.11 -15.22
CA CYS A 100 -0.72 6.06 -14.51
C CYS A 100 -0.91 7.35 -15.33
N THR A 101 -2.15 7.73 -15.56
CA THR A 101 -2.53 8.95 -16.28
C THR A 101 -2.88 10.11 -15.36
N THR A 102 -2.87 9.94 -14.05
CA THR A 102 -3.30 10.96 -13.07
C THR A 102 -2.55 12.26 -13.23
N ARG A 103 -1.22 12.23 -13.42
CA ARG A 103 -0.41 13.44 -13.63
C ARG A 103 -0.76 14.18 -14.92
N ILE A 104 -1.07 13.43 -15.97
CA ILE A 104 -1.32 13.98 -17.31
C ILE A 104 -2.76 14.49 -17.39
N VAL A 105 -3.74 13.74 -16.91
CA VAL A 105 -5.17 14.05 -17.04
C VAL A 105 -5.64 14.99 -15.95
N ALA A 106 -5.29 14.73 -14.69
CA ALA A 106 -5.73 15.51 -13.54
C ALA A 106 -4.72 16.58 -13.08
N GLY A 107 -3.48 16.55 -13.58
CA GLY A 107 -2.42 17.44 -13.14
C GLY A 107 -1.98 17.20 -11.68
N VAL A 108 -2.33 16.05 -11.10
CA VAL A 108 -2.09 15.71 -9.70
C VAL A 108 -0.97 14.70 -9.58
N GLY A 109 -0.03 14.96 -8.68
CA GLY A 109 1.05 14.05 -8.36
C GLY A 109 2.09 14.70 -7.46
N VAL A 110 2.86 13.85 -6.78
CA VAL A 110 3.98 14.29 -5.94
C VAL A 110 5.23 13.55 -6.40
N PRO A 111 6.42 14.18 -6.44
CA PRO A 111 7.67 13.48 -6.70
C PRO A 111 7.84 12.33 -5.70
N GLN A 112 8.12 11.13 -6.21
CA GLN A 112 8.00 9.90 -5.41
C GLN A 112 8.94 9.87 -4.20
N LEU A 113 10.20 10.31 -4.34
CA LEU A 113 11.12 10.35 -3.20
C LEU A 113 10.64 11.32 -2.11
N THR A 114 10.13 12.49 -2.51
CA THR A 114 9.55 13.46 -1.56
C THR A 114 8.38 12.85 -0.80
N ALA A 115 7.46 12.17 -1.51
CA ALA A 115 6.32 11.51 -0.90
C ALA A 115 6.75 10.40 0.08
N ILE A 116 7.75 9.59 -0.28
CA ILE A 116 8.27 8.53 0.59
C ILE A 116 8.90 9.14 1.85
N MET A 117 9.74 10.15 1.72
CA MET A 117 10.41 10.80 2.85
C MET A 117 9.39 11.41 3.83
N ASP A 118 8.40 12.12 3.32
CA ASP A 118 7.35 12.75 4.14
C ASP A 118 6.49 11.68 4.85
N ALA A 119 6.09 10.65 4.12
CA ALA A 119 5.35 9.53 4.69
C ALA A 119 6.17 8.75 5.74
N ALA A 120 7.42 8.42 5.46
CA ALA A 120 8.29 7.69 6.37
C ALA A 120 8.54 8.45 7.68
N GLN A 121 8.75 9.76 7.58
CA GLN A 121 8.90 10.61 8.77
C GLN A 121 7.62 10.61 9.63
N ALA A 122 6.45 10.54 9.00
CA ALA A 122 5.16 10.58 9.69
C ALA A 122 4.70 9.22 10.20
N ALA A 123 5.20 8.13 9.60
CA ALA A 123 4.76 6.76 9.88
C ALA A 123 5.33 6.18 11.18
N ALA A 124 6.39 6.77 11.73
CA ALA A 124 7.12 6.22 12.87
C ALA A 124 7.53 4.76 12.59
N ASP A 125 7.02 3.80 13.35
CA ASP A 125 7.36 2.38 13.22
C ASP A 125 6.45 1.61 12.23
N VAL A 126 5.44 2.29 11.64
CA VAL A 126 4.53 1.63 10.68
C VAL A 126 5.20 1.54 9.30
N PRO A 127 5.23 0.35 8.66
CA PRO A 127 5.85 0.17 7.37
C PRO A 127 5.29 1.07 6.28
N VAL A 128 6.18 1.63 5.47
CA VAL A 128 5.85 2.40 4.25
C VAL A 128 6.22 1.59 3.02
N ILE A 129 5.26 1.43 2.11
CA ILE A 129 5.43 0.73 0.84
C ILE A 129 5.56 1.76 -0.28
N ALA A 130 6.71 1.82 -0.95
CA ALA A 130 6.91 2.68 -2.11
C ALA A 130 6.27 2.04 -3.34
N ASP A 131 5.22 2.67 -3.88
CA ASP A 131 4.45 2.15 -4.99
C ASP A 131 4.55 3.02 -6.23
N GLY A 132 5.09 2.46 -7.30
CA GLY A 132 5.20 3.08 -8.61
C GLY A 132 6.51 3.83 -8.88
N GLY A 133 6.83 3.95 -10.17
CA GLY A 133 8.01 4.66 -10.65
C GLY A 133 9.33 3.90 -10.53
N ILE A 134 9.33 2.66 -10.06
CA ILE A 134 10.52 1.82 -9.93
C ILE A 134 10.73 1.05 -11.23
N LYS A 135 11.75 1.45 -12.00
CA LYS A 135 12.12 0.84 -13.29
C LYS A 135 13.47 0.14 -13.23
N TYR A 136 14.36 0.62 -12.40
CA TYR A 136 15.74 0.15 -12.28
C TYR A 136 16.08 -0.16 -10.84
N SER A 137 17.09 -0.98 -10.60
CA SER A 137 17.59 -1.31 -9.25
C SER A 137 17.98 -0.07 -8.43
N GLY A 138 18.51 0.95 -9.09
CA GLY A 138 18.82 2.23 -8.44
C GLY A 138 17.60 2.98 -7.91
N ASP A 139 16.44 2.86 -8.57
CA ASP A 139 15.19 3.45 -8.10
C ASP A 139 14.71 2.76 -6.81
N PHE A 140 14.82 1.42 -6.78
CA PHE A 140 14.53 0.64 -5.58
C PHE A 140 15.45 1.05 -4.42
N ALA A 141 16.76 1.12 -4.65
CA ALA A 141 17.72 1.53 -3.63
C ALA A 141 17.42 2.93 -3.07
N LYS A 142 17.05 3.88 -3.94
CA LYS A 142 16.65 5.24 -3.53
C LYS A 142 15.37 5.23 -2.69
N ALA A 143 14.37 4.40 -3.05
CA ALA A 143 13.13 4.30 -2.28
C ALA A 143 13.39 3.79 -0.86
N ILE A 144 14.22 2.76 -0.71
CA ILE A 144 14.62 2.23 0.61
C ILE A 144 15.43 3.27 1.39
N ALA A 145 16.40 3.94 0.76
CA ALA A 145 17.19 4.99 1.39
C ALA A 145 16.33 6.19 1.84
N ALA A 146 15.22 6.47 1.14
CA ALA A 146 14.27 7.51 1.51
C ALA A 146 13.33 7.12 2.67
N GLY A 147 13.41 5.87 3.17
CA GLY A 147 12.67 5.40 4.33
C GLY A 147 11.55 4.41 4.02
N ALA A 148 11.39 3.95 2.77
CA ALA A 148 10.45 2.87 2.49
C ALA A 148 10.94 1.54 3.09
N SER A 149 10.03 0.77 3.66
CA SER A 149 10.31 -0.56 4.20
C SER A 149 10.38 -1.61 3.09
N CYS A 150 9.61 -1.43 2.02
CA CYS A 150 9.61 -2.26 0.82
C CYS A 150 9.05 -1.48 -0.37
N ALA A 151 9.06 -2.11 -1.54
CA ALA A 151 8.56 -1.50 -2.75
C ALA A 151 7.58 -2.42 -3.50
N MET A 152 6.55 -1.82 -4.06
CA MET A 152 5.65 -2.47 -5.00
C MET A 152 6.16 -2.23 -6.42
N VAL A 153 6.50 -3.30 -7.10
CA VAL A 153 7.09 -3.27 -8.44
C VAL A 153 6.16 -4.01 -9.40
N GLY A 154 5.79 -3.33 -10.48
CA GLY A 154 4.90 -3.87 -11.51
C GLY A 154 5.64 -4.05 -12.84
N SER A 155 5.68 -3.01 -13.67
CA SER A 155 6.18 -3.05 -15.04
C SER A 155 7.62 -3.56 -15.20
N ALA A 156 8.48 -3.39 -14.19
CA ALA A 156 9.86 -3.87 -14.27
C ALA A 156 9.99 -5.41 -14.24
N ILE A 157 8.93 -6.12 -13.82
CA ILE A 157 8.90 -7.60 -13.74
C ILE A 157 7.74 -8.20 -14.53
N ALA A 158 6.95 -7.38 -15.23
CA ALA A 158 5.79 -7.87 -15.99
C ALA A 158 6.14 -8.50 -17.35
N GLY A 159 7.36 -8.32 -17.85
CA GLY A 159 7.84 -8.84 -19.15
C GLY A 159 7.59 -7.91 -20.30
#